data_43fd45a3015e6568ac41afce6a60dc20
#
_entry.id   43fd45a3015e6568ac41afce6a60dc20
#
_cell.length_a   1.000
_cell.length_b   1.000
_cell.length_c   1.000
_cell.angle_alpha   90.00
_cell.angle_beta   90.00
_cell.angle_gamma   90.00
#
_symmetry.space_group_name_H-M   'P 1'
#
loop_
_entity.id
_entity.type
_entity.pdbx_description
1 polymer ?
#
loop_
_entity_poly.entity_id
_entity_poly.type
_entity_poly.pdbx_seq_one_letter_code
_entity_poly.pdbx_strand_id
1 'polypeptide(L)'
;MGGPSVHLDIAQARRLALGAQGFARSRPVGRVDRRHLRRAIDDMGLIQIDSVNVLVRSQELPLFARLGPHPRDLIPAATADGELFEYWVHEASHVPTAHHHLHRWKMGTPHRWGGIRQVVRRRPDLIDTVLNRITEEGPLTAGDLRQRRGPKGPWWDWDDAKAVLEHLFWEGRLTARRRERDFARLYDLPERALPTEVLNRPTPDEADARAELVALAARSLGVATKPSKTWMIPSPASRGVETARAAGVRDEHDFARLCATSRDERDDAKYRRRRRVDARRARANA
;
A
#
# COMPACT_ATOMS: atom_id res chain seq x y z
N MET A 1 -14.78 7.94 32.39
CA MET A 1 -15.87 8.78 31.85
C MET A 1 -15.90 8.49 30.32
N GLY A 2 -17.01 7.89 29.83
CA GLY A 2 -17.18 7.64 28.41
C GLY A 2 -17.39 8.97 27.69
N GLY A 3 -16.64 9.25 26.61
CA GLY A 3 -16.90 10.38 25.73
C GLY A 3 -18.28 10.25 25.08
N PRO A 4 -18.83 11.31 24.48
CA PRO A 4 -20.12 11.26 23.81
C PRO A 4 -20.11 10.20 22.70
N SER A 5 -21.01 9.21 22.80
CA SER A 5 -21.18 8.20 21.75
C SER A 5 -21.90 8.82 20.56
N VAL A 6 -21.34 8.64 19.36
CA VAL A 6 -21.99 9.04 18.10
C VAL A 6 -22.72 7.83 17.56
N HIS A 7 -24.04 7.92 17.47
CA HIS A 7 -24.87 6.90 16.84
C HIS A 7 -24.98 7.17 15.35
N LEU A 8 -24.65 6.17 14.54
CA LEU A 8 -24.79 6.22 13.08
C LEU A 8 -25.79 5.15 12.64
N ASP A 9 -26.72 5.53 11.79
CA ASP A 9 -27.49 4.54 11.06
C ASP A 9 -26.65 3.89 9.95
N ILE A 10 -27.12 2.77 9.41
CA ILE A 10 -26.37 2.01 8.39
C ILE A 10 -26.14 2.83 7.11
N ALA A 11 -27.05 3.73 6.77
CA ALA A 11 -26.91 4.57 5.57
C ALA A 11 -25.86 5.67 5.79
N GLN A 12 -25.80 6.24 7.00
CA GLN A 12 -24.74 7.18 7.39
C GLN A 12 -23.37 6.50 7.40
N ALA A 13 -23.27 5.31 8.02
CA ALA A 13 -22.03 4.53 8.04
C ALA A 13 -21.52 4.21 6.62
N ARG A 14 -22.41 3.78 5.72
CA ARG A 14 -22.07 3.53 4.30
C ARG A 14 -21.57 4.78 3.59
N ARG A 15 -22.25 5.93 3.78
CA ARG A 15 -21.81 7.20 3.18
C ARG A 15 -20.45 7.64 3.68
N LEU A 16 -20.19 7.49 4.98
CA LEU A 16 -18.87 7.80 5.57
C LEU A 16 -17.78 6.90 5.01
N ALA A 17 -18.00 5.59 4.94
CA ALA A 17 -17.04 4.64 4.38
C ALA A 17 -16.74 4.93 2.90
N LEU A 18 -17.75 5.15 2.08
CA LEU A 18 -17.58 5.48 0.66
C LEU A 18 -16.90 6.85 0.49
N GLY A 19 -17.27 7.84 1.33
CA GLY A 19 -16.68 9.17 1.31
C GLY A 19 -15.19 9.14 1.65
N ALA A 20 -14.80 8.38 2.68
CA ALA A 20 -13.40 8.21 3.08
C ALA A 20 -12.55 7.59 1.98
N GLN A 21 -13.11 6.67 1.21
CA GLN A 21 -12.45 6.02 0.09
C GLN A 21 -12.50 6.81 -1.24
N GLY A 22 -12.89 8.08 -1.20
CA GLY A 22 -12.84 8.99 -2.34
C GLY A 22 -14.05 8.94 -3.28
N PHE A 23 -15.07 8.10 -3.02
CA PHE A 23 -16.26 8.00 -3.88
C PHE A 23 -17.22 9.19 -3.79
N ALA A 24 -17.09 10.05 -2.78
CA ALA A 24 -17.85 11.29 -2.69
C ALA A 24 -17.32 12.42 -3.61
N ARG A 25 -16.17 12.20 -4.26
CA ARG A 25 -15.55 13.18 -5.15
C ARG A 25 -16.03 12.99 -6.58
N SER A 26 -16.19 14.09 -7.30
CA SER A 26 -16.40 14.04 -8.75
C SER A 26 -15.15 13.48 -9.45
N ARG A 27 -15.37 12.69 -10.48
CA ARG A 27 -14.27 12.22 -11.34
C ARG A 27 -13.53 13.42 -11.97
N PRO A 28 -12.23 13.30 -12.23
CA PRO A 28 -11.48 14.33 -12.94
C PRO A 28 -12.12 14.67 -14.30
N VAL A 29 -12.12 15.96 -14.63
CA VAL A 29 -12.46 16.42 -15.98
C VAL A 29 -11.15 16.60 -16.75
N GLY A 30 -11.04 16.00 -17.92
CA GLY A 30 -9.84 16.03 -18.75
C GLY A 30 -8.84 14.91 -18.44
N ARG A 31 -7.56 15.16 -18.75
CA ARG A 31 -6.50 14.15 -18.64
C ARG A 31 -6.21 13.80 -17.18
N VAL A 32 -6.31 12.51 -16.86
CA VAL A 32 -5.88 11.97 -15.57
C VAL A 32 -4.34 11.87 -15.54
N ASP A 33 -3.74 12.32 -14.44
CA ASP A 33 -2.29 12.38 -14.24
C ASP A 33 -1.87 11.84 -12.86
N ARG A 34 -0.59 11.99 -12.53
CA ARG A 34 0.04 11.56 -11.28
C ARG A 34 -0.60 12.15 -10.01
N ARG A 35 -1.10 13.39 -10.06
CA ARG A 35 -1.77 14.05 -8.92
C ARG A 35 -3.06 13.32 -8.56
N HIS A 36 -3.77 12.83 -9.59
CA HIS A 36 -4.99 12.05 -9.41
C HIS A 36 -4.68 10.67 -8.82
N LEU A 37 -3.59 10.00 -9.27
CA LEU A 37 -3.12 8.74 -8.69
C LEU A 37 -2.76 8.90 -7.21
N ARG A 38 -1.94 9.90 -6.85
CA ARG A 38 -1.55 10.17 -5.46
C ARG A 38 -2.78 10.34 -4.57
N ARG A 39 -3.75 11.16 -4.99
CA ARG A 39 -4.99 11.36 -4.26
C ARG A 39 -5.80 10.07 -4.07
N ALA A 40 -5.92 9.27 -5.13
CA ALA A 40 -6.65 8.01 -5.04
C ALA A 40 -5.96 7.01 -4.08
N ILE A 41 -4.63 6.98 -4.08
CA ILE A 41 -3.85 6.14 -3.15
C ILE A 41 -3.93 6.69 -1.73
N ASP A 42 -3.88 8.00 -1.52
CA ASP A 42 -4.06 8.61 -0.19
C ASP A 42 -5.42 8.27 0.42
N ASP A 43 -6.49 8.24 -0.41
CA ASP A 43 -7.82 7.83 0.05
C ASP A 43 -7.89 6.32 0.38
N MET A 44 -7.19 5.47 -0.38
CA MET A 44 -7.23 4.01 -0.20
C MET A 44 -6.15 3.46 0.75
N GLY A 45 -5.07 4.18 0.94
CA GLY A 45 -3.90 3.79 1.71
C GLY A 45 -2.91 2.89 0.96
N LEU A 46 -3.39 2.03 0.07
CA LEU A 46 -2.60 1.14 -0.78
C LEU A 46 -3.43 0.60 -1.95
N ILE A 47 -2.78 -0.07 -2.89
CA ILE A 47 -3.45 -0.84 -3.96
C ILE A 47 -2.91 -2.27 -3.94
N GLN A 48 -3.78 -3.25 -3.67
CA GLN A 48 -3.41 -4.67 -3.75
C GLN A 48 -3.05 -5.05 -5.18
N ILE A 49 -1.96 -5.80 -5.34
CA ILE A 49 -1.51 -6.35 -6.61
C ILE A 49 -2.14 -7.72 -6.79
N ASP A 50 -2.77 -7.92 -7.94
CA ASP A 50 -3.36 -9.21 -8.29
C ASP A 50 -2.94 -9.62 -9.70
N SER A 51 -2.78 -10.92 -9.91
CA SER A 51 -2.44 -11.51 -11.21
C SER A 51 -3.65 -11.60 -12.15
N VAL A 52 -4.87 -11.47 -11.64
CA VAL A 52 -6.10 -11.53 -12.44
C VAL A 52 -6.10 -10.43 -13.51
N ASN A 53 -6.29 -10.82 -14.74
CA ASN A 53 -6.25 -9.97 -15.93
C ASN A 53 -7.31 -10.44 -16.95
N VAL A 54 -8.58 -10.11 -16.68
CA VAL A 54 -9.68 -10.47 -17.60
C VAL A 54 -9.88 -9.38 -18.65
N LEU A 55 -10.25 -8.16 -18.23
CA LEU A 55 -10.35 -6.97 -19.09
C LEU A 55 -9.10 -6.10 -18.96
N VAL A 56 -8.68 -5.91 -17.72
CA VAL A 56 -7.45 -5.23 -17.28
C VAL A 56 -6.95 -5.93 -16.02
N ARG A 57 -5.74 -5.60 -15.57
CA ARG A 57 -5.25 -6.04 -14.26
C ARG A 57 -6.19 -5.53 -13.17
N SER A 58 -6.56 -6.38 -12.21
CA SER A 58 -7.55 -6.05 -11.18
C SER A 58 -7.15 -4.84 -10.33
N GLN A 59 -5.85 -4.57 -10.14
CA GLN A 59 -5.37 -3.35 -9.45
C GLN A 59 -5.71 -2.04 -10.18
N GLU A 60 -6.08 -2.08 -11.46
CA GLU A 60 -6.56 -0.90 -12.20
C GLU A 60 -8.01 -0.53 -11.86
N LEU A 61 -8.81 -1.50 -11.42
CA LEU A 61 -10.24 -1.30 -11.14
C LEU A 61 -10.50 -0.29 -10.01
N PRO A 62 -9.78 -0.29 -8.88
CA PRO A 62 -9.91 0.72 -7.85
C PRO A 62 -9.64 2.14 -8.35
N LEU A 63 -8.68 2.31 -9.25
CA LEU A 63 -8.39 3.60 -9.88
C LEU A 63 -9.50 3.99 -10.86
N PHE A 64 -9.92 3.07 -11.73
CA PHE A 64 -11.00 3.33 -12.68
C PHE A 64 -12.30 3.72 -11.98
N ALA A 65 -12.63 3.08 -10.86
CA ALA A 65 -13.84 3.40 -10.10
C ALA A 65 -13.85 4.86 -9.59
N ARG A 66 -12.67 5.44 -9.31
CA ARG A 66 -12.52 6.82 -8.77
C ARG A 66 -12.22 7.85 -9.84
N LEU A 67 -11.36 7.49 -10.78
CA LEU A 67 -10.79 8.42 -11.76
C LEU A 67 -11.46 8.32 -13.14
N GLY A 68 -12.17 7.21 -13.44
CA GLY A 68 -12.61 6.91 -14.79
C GLY A 68 -11.45 6.43 -15.68
N PRO A 69 -11.55 6.58 -17.02
CA PRO A 69 -10.48 6.23 -17.94
C PRO A 69 -9.17 6.96 -17.59
N HIS A 70 -8.08 6.24 -17.49
CA HIS A 70 -6.76 6.77 -17.10
C HIS A 70 -5.64 6.04 -17.84
N PRO A 71 -4.45 6.67 -17.95
CA PRO A 71 -3.27 6.01 -18.49
C PRO A 71 -2.85 4.81 -17.64
N ARG A 72 -2.60 3.65 -18.27
CA ARG A 72 -2.26 2.41 -17.56
C ARG A 72 -0.84 2.39 -17.01
N ASP A 73 0.00 3.30 -17.46
CA ASP A 73 1.37 3.49 -17.00
C ASP A 73 1.46 4.28 -15.68
N LEU A 74 0.36 4.79 -15.13
CA LEU A 74 0.38 5.59 -13.91
C LEU A 74 1.02 4.86 -12.72
N ILE A 75 0.63 3.62 -12.44
CA ILE A 75 1.22 2.82 -11.35
C ILE A 75 2.66 2.41 -11.69
N PRO A 76 2.96 1.80 -12.87
CA PRO A 76 4.32 1.48 -13.26
C PRO A 76 5.29 2.66 -13.19
N ALA A 77 4.88 3.80 -13.74
CA ALA A 77 5.69 5.01 -13.74
C ALA A 77 5.86 5.57 -12.31
N ALA A 78 4.82 5.54 -11.44
CA ALA A 78 4.94 5.92 -10.03
C ALA A 78 5.93 5.03 -9.27
N THR A 79 5.94 3.74 -9.58
CA THR A 79 6.89 2.80 -8.97
C THR A 79 8.30 3.03 -9.49
N ALA A 80 8.47 3.29 -10.80
CA ALA A 80 9.77 3.58 -11.39
C ALA A 80 10.41 4.88 -10.84
N ASP A 81 9.57 5.89 -10.55
CA ASP A 81 10.02 7.17 -9.98
C ASP A 81 10.15 7.14 -8.44
N GLY A 82 9.99 5.98 -7.80
CA GLY A 82 10.15 5.82 -6.36
C GLY A 82 9.02 6.45 -5.52
N GLU A 83 7.86 6.76 -6.10
CA GLU A 83 6.69 7.23 -5.34
C GLU A 83 5.94 6.08 -4.67
N LEU A 84 5.99 4.90 -5.29
CA LEU A 84 5.40 3.67 -4.80
C LEU A 84 6.45 2.58 -4.71
N PHE A 85 6.28 1.67 -3.76
CA PHE A 85 7.05 0.44 -3.70
C PHE A 85 6.11 -0.76 -3.53
N GLU A 86 6.53 -1.94 -3.99
CA GLU A 86 5.81 -3.19 -3.74
C GLU A 86 6.25 -3.78 -2.41
N TYR A 87 5.30 -4.20 -1.58
CA TYR A 87 5.58 -4.95 -0.36
C TYR A 87 4.43 -5.88 0.04
N TRP A 88 4.74 -6.86 0.89
CA TRP A 88 3.77 -7.74 1.52
C TRP A 88 3.10 -7.03 2.71
N VAL A 89 1.99 -6.33 2.49
CA VAL A 89 1.18 -5.76 3.57
C VAL A 89 0.21 -6.84 4.09
N HIS A 90 -1.01 -6.91 3.60
CA HIS A 90 -1.88 -8.07 3.74
C HIS A 90 -1.54 -9.11 2.67
N GLU A 91 -1.56 -8.70 1.43
CA GLU A 91 -1.01 -9.37 0.24
C GLU A 91 -0.03 -8.43 -0.46
N ALA A 92 0.56 -8.86 -1.57
CA ALA A 92 1.42 -7.99 -2.38
C ALA A 92 0.66 -6.70 -2.74
N SER A 93 1.22 -5.56 -2.42
CA SER A 93 0.56 -4.26 -2.57
C SER A 93 1.52 -3.18 -3.03
N HIS A 94 1.01 -2.25 -3.84
CA HIS A 94 1.67 -0.96 -4.06
C HIS A 94 1.36 -0.04 -2.89
N VAL A 95 2.40 0.48 -2.26
CA VAL A 95 2.34 1.31 -1.06
C VAL A 95 3.12 2.60 -1.32
N PRO A 96 2.66 3.77 -0.84
CA PRO A 96 3.46 4.99 -0.88
C PRO A 96 4.81 4.80 -0.19
N THR A 97 5.90 5.20 -0.84
CA THR A 97 7.26 5.10 -0.26
C THR A 97 7.42 5.89 1.03
N ALA A 98 6.61 6.96 1.22
CA ALA A 98 6.51 7.69 2.48
C ALA A 98 6.16 6.79 3.69
N HIS A 99 5.52 5.65 3.47
CA HIS A 99 5.16 4.69 4.52
C HIS A 99 6.16 3.52 4.65
N HIS A 100 7.23 3.49 3.88
CA HIS A 100 8.22 2.41 3.90
C HIS A 100 8.77 2.13 5.31
N HIS A 101 9.13 3.17 6.05
CA HIS A 101 9.68 3.06 7.40
C HIS A 101 8.71 2.39 8.39
N LEU A 102 7.38 2.50 8.17
CA LEU A 102 6.34 1.87 8.99
C LEU A 102 6.23 0.35 8.79
N HIS A 103 6.84 -0.18 7.75
CA HIS A 103 6.84 -1.63 7.47
C HIS A 103 8.14 -2.33 7.86
N ARG A 104 9.20 -1.58 8.25
CA ARG A 104 10.52 -2.15 8.54
C ARG A 104 10.56 -3.07 9.75
N TRP A 105 9.71 -2.84 10.76
CA TRP A 105 9.57 -3.77 11.88
C TRP A 105 9.19 -5.18 11.41
N LYS A 106 8.38 -5.29 10.36
CA LYS A 106 7.95 -6.56 9.77
C LYS A 106 9.06 -7.21 8.95
N MET A 107 9.92 -6.42 8.33
CA MET A 107 11.08 -6.88 7.58
C MET A 107 12.06 -7.67 8.45
N GLY A 108 12.15 -7.34 9.73
CA GLY A 108 12.96 -8.10 10.72
C GLY A 108 12.29 -9.39 11.22
N THR A 109 11.07 -9.74 10.77
CA THR A 109 10.37 -10.94 11.23
C THR A 109 10.59 -12.14 10.30
N PRO A 110 10.51 -13.39 10.80
CA PRO A 110 10.61 -14.56 9.95
C PRO A 110 9.55 -14.57 8.85
N HIS A 111 9.94 -14.94 7.63
CA HIS A 111 9.01 -15.04 6.50
C HIS A 111 7.79 -15.90 6.85
N ARG A 112 6.58 -15.45 6.47
CA ARG A 112 5.30 -16.08 6.84
C ARG A 112 5.16 -17.54 6.34
N TRP A 113 5.77 -17.87 5.19
CA TRP A 113 5.70 -19.20 4.59
C TRP A 113 6.85 -20.11 5.05
N GLY A 114 6.48 -21.23 5.68
CA GLY A 114 7.44 -22.20 6.23
C GLY A 114 8.35 -22.81 5.17
N GLY A 115 7.86 -23.05 3.95
CA GLY A 115 8.65 -23.59 2.85
C GLY A 115 9.82 -22.67 2.47
N ILE A 116 9.61 -21.36 2.41
CA ILE A 116 10.71 -20.39 2.16
C ILE A 116 11.74 -20.44 3.27
N ARG A 117 11.31 -20.44 4.54
CA ARG A 117 12.22 -20.54 5.68
C ARG A 117 13.04 -21.85 5.66
N GLN A 118 12.46 -22.93 5.18
CA GLN A 118 13.14 -24.21 5.05
C GLN A 118 14.21 -24.18 3.95
N VAL A 119 13.91 -23.58 2.79
CA VAL A 119 14.87 -23.41 1.70
C VAL A 119 16.06 -22.55 2.17
N VAL A 120 15.81 -21.42 2.78
CA VAL A 120 16.85 -20.49 3.26
C VAL A 120 17.77 -21.18 4.29
N ARG A 121 17.19 -21.99 5.21
CA ARG A 121 18.01 -22.76 6.16
C ARG A 121 18.85 -23.85 5.52
N ARG A 122 18.32 -24.50 4.47
CA ARG A 122 19.04 -25.55 3.73
C ARG A 122 20.10 -25.01 2.79
N ARG A 123 19.87 -23.82 2.23
CA ARG A 123 20.70 -23.21 1.19
C ARG A 123 21.08 -21.76 1.53
N PRO A 124 21.78 -21.54 2.66
CA PRO A 124 22.22 -20.19 3.04
C PRO A 124 23.20 -19.59 2.01
N ASP A 125 23.95 -20.44 1.29
CA ASP A 125 24.87 -20.07 0.21
C ASP A 125 24.20 -19.28 -0.92
N LEU A 126 22.92 -19.53 -1.18
CA LEU A 126 22.17 -18.85 -2.25
C LEU A 126 21.84 -17.41 -1.91
N ILE A 127 21.83 -17.01 -0.64
CA ILE A 127 21.54 -15.63 -0.24
C ILE A 127 22.57 -14.69 -0.84
N ASP A 128 23.84 -14.94 -0.57
CA ASP A 128 24.95 -14.12 -1.06
C ASP A 128 25.08 -14.22 -2.59
N THR A 129 24.88 -15.43 -3.13
CA THR A 129 24.89 -15.64 -4.59
C THR A 129 23.85 -14.78 -5.30
N VAL A 130 22.60 -14.75 -4.80
CA VAL A 130 21.51 -13.97 -5.40
C VAL A 130 21.77 -12.48 -5.24
N LEU A 131 22.21 -12.03 -4.07
CA LEU A 131 22.50 -10.62 -3.83
C LEU A 131 23.66 -10.12 -4.70
N ASN A 132 24.77 -10.87 -4.78
CA ASN A 132 25.91 -10.51 -5.61
C ASN A 132 25.50 -10.40 -7.09
N ARG A 133 24.72 -11.34 -7.59
CA ARG A 133 24.22 -11.26 -8.97
C ARG A 133 23.39 -10.01 -9.23
N ILE A 134 22.43 -9.68 -8.32
CA ILE A 134 21.62 -8.46 -8.48
C ILE A 134 22.50 -7.21 -8.36
N THR A 135 23.51 -7.25 -7.51
CA THR A 135 24.46 -6.14 -7.34
C THR A 135 25.25 -5.89 -8.62
N GLU A 136 25.75 -6.94 -9.24
CA GLU A 136 26.64 -6.90 -10.42
C GLU A 136 25.85 -6.74 -11.73
N GLU A 137 24.78 -7.52 -11.93
CA GLU A 137 24.04 -7.59 -13.18
C GLU A 137 22.87 -6.59 -13.25
N GLY A 138 22.48 -5.97 -12.13
CA GLY A 138 21.30 -5.12 -12.04
C GLY A 138 20.03 -5.91 -11.71
N PRO A 139 18.83 -5.33 -12.01
CA PRO A 139 17.56 -5.94 -11.66
C PRO A 139 17.32 -7.27 -12.37
N LEU A 140 16.98 -8.33 -11.60
CA LEU A 140 16.74 -9.69 -12.12
C LEU A 140 15.36 -10.22 -11.75
N THR A 141 14.83 -11.10 -12.59
CA THR A 141 13.64 -11.91 -12.29
C THR A 141 14.04 -13.28 -11.75
N ALA A 142 13.08 -13.99 -11.14
CA ALA A 142 13.31 -15.39 -10.76
C ALA A 142 13.67 -16.28 -11.97
N GLY A 143 13.20 -15.92 -13.18
CA GLY A 143 13.55 -16.62 -14.42
C GLY A 143 15.02 -16.50 -14.79
N ASP A 144 15.63 -15.34 -14.56
CA ASP A 144 17.04 -15.05 -14.88
C ASP A 144 18.00 -15.79 -13.94
N LEU A 145 17.53 -16.16 -12.74
CA LEU A 145 18.30 -16.88 -11.73
C LEU A 145 18.15 -18.40 -11.82
N ARG A 146 17.31 -18.92 -12.73
CA ARG A 146 17.11 -20.37 -12.85
C ARG A 146 18.37 -21.09 -13.23
N GLN A 147 18.86 -21.94 -12.33
CA GLN A 147 19.96 -22.90 -12.58
C GLN A 147 19.45 -24.32 -12.86
N ARG A 148 18.13 -24.49 -13.06
CA ARG A 148 17.51 -25.80 -13.08
C ARG A 148 17.89 -26.60 -14.34
N ARG A 149 18.59 -27.73 -14.13
CA ARG A 149 18.77 -28.78 -15.11
C ARG A 149 17.82 -29.94 -14.74
N GLY A 150 16.73 -30.17 -15.49
CA GLY A 150 15.83 -31.28 -15.28
C GLY A 150 14.33 -30.97 -15.41
N PRO A 151 13.44 -32.00 -15.39
CA PRO A 151 12.00 -31.81 -15.50
C PRO A 151 11.43 -31.09 -14.28
N LYS A 152 10.31 -30.35 -14.48
CA LYS A 152 9.56 -29.73 -13.40
C LYS A 152 9.08 -30.79 -12.40
N GLY A 153 9.34 -30.58 -11.11
CA GLY A 153 8.68 -31.28 -10.02
C GLY A 153 7.20 -30.89 -9.86
N PRO A 154 6.52 -31.31 -8.79
CA PRO A 154 5.14 -30.91 -8.52
C PRO A 154 4.93 -29.41 -8.60
N TRP A 155 3.73 -28.95 -8.86
CA TRP A 155 3.33 -27.55 -9.06
C TRP A 155 3.84 -26.59 -7.95
N TRP A 156 4.03 -27.04 -6.72
CA TRP A 156 4.58 -26.29 -5.57
C TRP A 156 6.10 -26.42 -5.37
N ASP A 157 6.80 -27.06 -6.30
CA ASP A 157 8.24 -27.19 -6.28
C ASP A 157 8.86 -25.83 -6.67
N TRP A 158 9.01 -24.99 -5.68
CA TRP A 158 9.63 -23.69 -5.82
C TRP A 158 11.11 -23.88 -6.11
N ASP A 159 11.59 -23.22 -7.17
CA ASP A 159 13.00 -23.02 -7.43
C ASP A 159 13.62 -22.35 -6.18
N ASP A 160 14.68 -22.95 -5.63
CA ASP A 160 15.36 -22.45 -4.42
C ASP A 160 15.76 -20.97 -4.58
N ALA A 161 16.16 -20.54 -5.79
CA ALA A 161 16.47 -19.15 -6.08
C ALA A 161 15.25 -18.24 -5.93
N LYS A 162 14.06 -18.68 -6.37
CA LYS A 162 12.83 -17.91 -6.16
C LYS A 162 12.48 -17.80 -4.67
N ALA A 163 12.67 -18.85 -3.90
CA ALA A 163 12.42 -18.81 -2.47
C ALA A 163 13.36 -17.82 -1.75
N VAL A 164 14.63 -17.76 -2.17
CA VAL A 164 15.60 -16.80 -1.65
C VAL A 164 15.25 -15.37 -2.06
N LEU A 165 14.83 -15.12 -3.31
CA LEU A 165 14.34 -13.80 -3.74
C LEU A 165 13.15 -13.32 -2.90
N GLU A 166 12.16 -14.18 -2.67
CA GLU A 166 10.99 -13.84 -1.83
C GLU A 166 11.38 -13.60 -0.36
N HIS A 167 12.39 -14.32 0.15
CA HIS A 167 12.93 -14.09 1.48
C HIS A 167 13.61 -12.72 1.59
N LEU A 168 14.52 -12.42 0.67
CA LEU A 168 15.24 -11.13 0.63
C LEU A 168 14.27 -9.95 0.42
N PHE A 169 13.25 -10.15 -0.38
CA PHE A 169 12.18 -9.17 -0.58
C PHE A 169 11.34 -8.96 0.69
N TRP A 170 11.03 -10.04 1.43
CA TRP A 170 10.36 -9.94 2.73
C TRP A 170 11.20 -9.16 3.74
N GLU A 171 12.51 -9.42 3.79
CA GLU A 171 13.44 -8.74 4.68
C GLU A 171 13.77 -7.30 4.27
N GLY A 172 13.24 -6.83 3.13
CA GLY A 172 13.54 -5.50 2.61
C GLY A 172 14.98 -5.32 2.12
N ARG A 173 15.75 -6.42 1.99
CA ARG A 173 17.09 -6.42 1.37
C ARG A 173 17.01 -6.33 -0.15
N LEU A 174 15.86 -6.67 -0.71
CA LEU A 174 15.47 -6.40 -2.09
C LEU A 174 14.12 -5.68 -2.10
N THR A 175 13.94 -4.85 -3.12
CA THR A 175 12.65 -4.32 -3.54
C THR A 175 12.25 -4.92 -4.87
N ALA A 176 11.03 -4.63 -5.35
CA ALA A 176 10.59 -5.16 -6.63
C ALA A 176 9.66 -4.20 -7.37
N ARG A 177 9.68 -4.31 -8.69
CA ARG A 177 8.70 -3.72 -9.60
C ARG A 177 8.15 -4.78 -10.55
N ARG A 178 7.02 -4.51 -11.19
CA ARG A 178 6.45 -5.44 -12.16
C ARG A 178 6.94 -5.15 -13.56
N ARG A 179 7.38 -6.18 -14.25
CA ARG A 179 7.74 -6.11 -15.66
C ARG A 179 6.47 -6.11 -16.52
N GLU A 180 6.31 -5.13 -17.39
CA GLU A 180 5.04 -4.91 -18.11
C GLU A 180 4.66 -6.11 -18.99
N ARG A 181 5.60 -6.70 -19.73
CA ARG A 181 5.31 -7.75 -20.71
C ARG A 181 4.67 -9.02 -20.13
N ASP A 182 5.04 -9.42 -18.90
CA ASP A 182 4.64 -10.69 -18.31
C ASP A 182 4.27 -10.61 -16.82
N PHE A 183 4.31 -9.39 -16.25
CA PHE A 183 3.99 -9.13 -14.85
C PHE A 183 4.90 -9.84 -13.83
N ALA A 184 6.03 -10.37 -14.28
CA ALA A 184 7.03 -10.94 -13.38
C ALA A 184 7.61 -9.88 -12.45
N ARG A 185 7.94 -10.26 -11.20
CA ARG A 185 8.73 -9.40 -10.33
C ARG A 185 10.15 -9.26 -10.89
N LEU A 186 10.58 -8.02 -10.98
CA LEU A 186 11.95 -7.61 -11.25
C LEU A 186 12.53 -7.10 -9.92
N TYR A 187 13.40 -7.89 -9.31
CA TYR A 187 13.99 -7.59 -8.00
C TYR A 187 15.24 -6.75 -8.17
N ASP A 188 15.39 -5.75 -7.30
CA ASP A 188 16.55 -4.83 -7.30
C ASP A 188 16.93 -4.44 -5.87
N LEU A 189 18.08 -3.81 -5.71
CA LEU A 189 18.52 -3.23 -4.45
C LEU A 189 17.63 -2.02 -4.09
N PRO A 190 17.23 -1.86 -2.82
CA PRO A 190 16.46 -0.70 -2.38
C PRO A 190 17.14 0.63 -2.72
N GLU A 191 18.46 0.71 -2.64
CA GLU A 191 19.27 1.91 -2.91
C GLU A 191 19.19 2.39 -4.37
N ARG A 192 18.80 1.50 -5.29
CA ARG A 192 18.60 1.84 -6.71
C ARG A 192 17.17 2.23 -7.04
N ALA A 193 16.22 1.77 -6.25
CA ALA A 193 14.80 1.87 -6.59
C ALA A 193 14.02 2.82 -5.68
N LEU A 194 14.54 3.14 -4.49
CA LEU A 194 13.88 3.99 -3.53
C LEU A 194 14.68 5.28 -3.30
N PRO A 195 14.00 6.42 -3.08
CA PRO A 195 14.66 7.67 -2.73
C PRO A 195 15.51 7.56 -1.47
N THR A 196 16.67 8.19 -1.46
CA THR A 196 17.62 8.15 -0.33
C THR A 196 16.99 8.68 0.96
N GLU A 197 16.15 9.71 0.89
CA GLU A 197 15.43 10.26 2.03
C GLU A 197 14.43 9.26 2.63
N VAL A 198 13.86 8.37 1.83
CA VAL A 198 13.00 7.28 2.31
C VAL A 198 13.84 6.26 3.08
N LEU A 199 14.99 5.88 2.53
CA LEU A 199 15.88 4.89 3.16
C LEU A 199 16.49 5.41 4.45
N ASN A 200 16.84 6.68 4.52
CA ASN A 200 17.44 7.33 5.68
C ASN A 200 16.44 7.71 6.78
N ARG A 201 15.14 7.62 6.50
CA ARG A 201 14.11 7.91 7.50
C ARG A 201 14.24 6.96 8.71
N PRO A 202 14.25 7.46 9.96
CA PRO A 202 14.33 6.61 11.14
C PRO A 202 13.23 5.54 11.15
N THR A 203 13.58 4.34 11.58
CA THR A 203 12.61 3.26 11.78
C THR A 203 11.98 3.43 13.16
N PRO A 204 10.66 3.65 13.26
CA PRO A 204 9.97 3.68 14.54
C PRO A 204 9.99 2.30 15.19
N ASP A 205 9.73 2.22 16.49
CA ASP A 205 9.48 0.93 17.11
C ASP A 205 8.21 0.27 16.56
N GLU A 206 8.02 -1.01 16.83
CA GLU A 206 6.89 -1.79 16.30
C GLU A 206 5.54 -1.23 16.77
N ALA A 207 5.45 -0.74 18.00
CA ALA A 207 4.21 -0.23 18.57
C ALA A 207 3.80 1.08 17.90
N ASP A 208 4.74 2.00 17.72
CA ASP A 208 4.52 3.28 17.04
C ASP A 208 4.21 3.08 15.55
N ALA A 209 4.97 2.22 14.86
CA ALA A 209 4.70 1.87 13.47
C ALA A 209 3.29 1.30 13.28
N ARG A 210 2.88 0.39 14.15
CA ARG A 210 1.52 -0.20 14.14
C ARG A 210 0.44 0.85 14.43
N ALA A 211 0.68 1.75 15.38
CA ALA A 211 -0.26 2.82 15.71
C ALA A 211 -0.50 3.74 14.50
N GLU A 212 0.57 4.15 13.81
CA GLU A 212 0.46 4.99 12.62
C GLU A 212 -0.23 4.25 11.45
N LEU A 213 0.10 2.96 11.24
CA LEU A 213 -0.58 2.13 10.23
C LEU A 213 -2.08 1.96 10.54
N VAL A 214 -2.46 1.82 11.82
CA VAL A 214 -3.88 1.79 12.24
C VAL A 214 -4.56 3.12 11.94
N ALA A 215 -3.89 4.24 12.21
CA ALA A 215 -4.43 5.57 11.92
C ALA A 215 -4.63 5.78 10.41
N LEU A 216 -3.68 5.33 9.57
CA LEU A 216 -3.80 5.35 8.11
C LEU A 216 -4.99 4.51 7.64
N ALA A 217 -5.11 3.28 8.15
CA ALA A 217 -6.23 2.39 7.84
C ALA A 217 -7.58 2.98 8.28
N ALA A 218 -7.62 3.62 9.43
CA ALA A 218 -8.81 4.28 9.94
C ALA A 218 -9.30 5.40 9.04
N ARG A 219 -8.36 6.21 8.54
CA ARG A 219 -8.68 7.28 7.56
C ARG A 219 -9.27 6.72 6.27
N SER A 220 -8.66 5.65 5.73
CA SER A 220 -9.14 5.03 4.49
C SER A 220 -10.49 4.33 4.66
N LEU A 221 -10.77 3.75 5.82
CA LEU A 221 -12.04 3.06 6.08
C LEU A 221 -13.18 4.01 6.46
N GLY A 222 -12.87 5.16 7.09
CA GLY A 222 -13.85 6.13 7.60
C GLY A 222 -14.69 5.59 8.76
N VAL A 223 -15.26 4.41 8.59
CA VAL A 223 -16.00 3.65 9.63
C VAL A 223 -15.51 2.21 9.58
N ALA A 224 -15.18 1.65 10.74
CA ALA A 224 -14.70 0.29 10.84
C ALA A 224 -15.13 -0.38 12.14
N THR A 225 -15.33 -1.69 12.09
CA THR A 225 -15.45 -2.54 13.28
C THR A 225 -14.07 -3.02 13.72
N LYS A 226 -13.95 -3.51 14.97
CA LYS A 226 -12.70 -4.09 15.47
C LYS A 226 -12.08 -5.13 14.52
N PRO A 227 -12.82 -6.08 13.94
CA PRO A 227 -12.28 -7.02 12.94
C PRO A 227 -11.77 -6.36 11.66
N SER A 228 -12.39 -5.27 11.20
CA SER A 228 -12.00 -4.60 9.94
C SER A 228 -10.58 -4.03 9.95
N LYS A 229 -10.01 -3.75 11.13
CA LYS A 229 -8.65 -3.23 11.30
C LYS A 229 -7.56 -4.28 11.02
N THR A 230 -7.92 -5.57 11.02
CA THR A 230 -6.99 -6.69 10.90
C THR A 230 -6.41 -6.84 9.50
N TRP A 231 -7.09 -6.34 8.47
CA TRP A 231 -6.70 -6.49 7.06
C TRP A 231 -5.42 -5.74 6.67
N MET A 232 -5.16 -4.59 7.28
CA MET A 232 -3.97 -3.79 6.97
C MET A 232 -2.78 -4.08 7.90
N ILE A 233 -3.01 -4.81 9.00
CA ILE A 233 -1.99 -5.13 10.00
C ILE A 233 -2.05 -6.61 10.29
N PRO A 234 -1.14 -7.44 9.78
CA PRO A 234 -1.02 -8.83 10.18
C PRO A 234 -0.61 -8.89 11.67
N SER A 235 -1.54 -9.17 12.56
CA SER A 235 -1.27 -9.36 13.98
C SER A 235 -2.23 -10.37 14.59
N PRO A 236 -1.82 -11.16 15.58
CA PRO A 236 -2.75 -11.88 16.43
C PRO A 236 -3.73 -10.87 17.05
N ALA A 237 -5.02 -11.14 16.91
CA ALA A 237 -6.15 -10.22 17.09
C ALA A 237 -6.27 -9.52 18.46
N SER A 238 -5.45 -9.87 19.46
CA SER A 238 -5.53 -9.33 20.83
C SER A 238 -4.68 -8.08 21.09
N ARG A 239 -3.61 -7.85 20.34
CA ARG A 239 -2.67 -6.73 20.60
C ARG A 239 -3.01 -5.41 19.87
N GLY A 240 -3.74 -5.44 18.77
CA GLY A 240 -4.05 -4.24 17.99
C GLY A 240 -4.97 -3.21 18.71
N VAL A 241 -5.77 -3.66 19.65
CA VAL A 241 -6.66 -2.78 20.44
C VAL A 241 -5.90 -2.07 21.56
N GLU A 242 -4.91 -2.75 22.17
CA GLU A 242 -4.03 -2.13 23.17
C GLU A 242 -3.09 -1.10 22.53
N THR A 243 -2.62 -1.34 21.32
CA THR A 243 -1.73 -0.43 20.59
C THR A 243 -2.44 0.86 20.16
N ALA A 244 -3.72 0.78 19.74
CA ALA A 244 -4.51 1.97 19.42
C ALA A 244 -4.76 2.84 20.67
N ARG A 245 -4.90 2.21 21.85
CA ARG A 245 -4.99 2.91 23.14
C ARG A 245 -3.66 3.56 23.55
N ALA A 246 -2.53 2.90 23.31
CA ALA A 246 -1.20 3.45 23.58
C ALA A 246 -0.87 4.66 22.68
N ALA A 247 -1.42 4.74 21.46
CA ALA A 247 -1.30 5.87 20.54
C ALA A 247 -2.22 7.06 20.89
N GLY A 248 -2.83 7.07 22.09
CA GLY A 248 -3.70 8.17 22.53
C GLY A 248 -5.12 8.15 21.95
N VAL A 249 -5.46 7.13 21.17
CA VAL A 249 -6.84 6.87 20.72
C VAL A 249 -7.62 6.26 21.89
N ARG A 250 -8.12 7.12 22.76
CA ARG A 250 -8.74 6.72 24.04
C ARG A 250 -10.15 6.17 23.86
N ASP A 251 -10.84 6.59 22.80
CA ASP A 251 -12.22 6.19 22.51
C ASP A 251 -12.60 6.39 21.03
N GLU A 252 -13.86 6.09 20.69
CA GLU A 252 -14.43 6.27 19.35
C GLU A 252 -14.43 7.74 18.89
N HIS A 253 -14.32 8.69 19.82
CA HIS A 253 -14.31 10.12 19.54
C HIS A 253 -12.92 10.59 19.06
N ASP A 254 -11.84 10.09 19.66
CA ASP A 254 -10.47 10.32 19.18
C ASP A 254 -10.27 9.69 17.81
N PHE A 255 -10.89 8.54 17.56
CA PHE A 255 -10.92 7.90 16.25
C PHE A 255 -11.68 8.75 15.22
N ALA A 256 -12.84 9.29 15.58
CA ALA A 256 -13.61 10.20 14.72
C ALA A 256 -12.88 11.53 14.47
N ARG A 257 -12.16 12.06 15.48
CA ARG A 257 -11.30 13.25 15.33
C ARG A 257 -10.12 12.99 14.40
N LEU A 258 -9.42 11.87 14.53
CA LEU A 258 -8.33 11.50 13.60
C LEU A 258 -8.83 11.39 12.15
N CYS A 259 -10.04 10.90 11.94
CA CYS A 259 -10.69 10.87 10.63
C CYS A 259 -11.14 12.26 10.15
N ALA A 260 -11.48 13.18 11.06
CA ALA A 260 -11.97 14.52 10.74
C ALA A 260 -10.86 15.56 10.51
N THR A 261 -9.75 15.48 11.24
CA THR A 261 -8.64 16.47 11.15
C THR A 261 -7.79 16.36 9.89
N SER A 262 -7.93 15.26 9.12
CA SER A 262 -7.25 15.12 7.83
C SER A 262 -7.99 15.79 6.65
N ARG A 263 -9.18 16.34 6.88
CA ARG A 263 -9.84 17.21 5.89
C ARG A 263 -9.23 18.59 5.99
N ASP A 264 -8.27 18.82 5.11
CA ASP A 264 -7.59 20.09 4.94
C ASP A 264 -8.62 21.23 4.76
N GLU A 265 -8.69 22.15 5.73
CA GLU A 265 -9.51 23.39 5.65
C GLU A 265 -9.24 24.19 4.37
N ARG A 266 -8.13 23.92 3.68
CA ARG A 266 -7.76 24.49 2.38
C ARG A 266 -8.62 24.01 1.22
N ASP A 267 -9.08 22.76 1.21
CA ASP A 267 -9.93 22.23 0.13
C ASP A 267 -11.39 22.73 0.29
N ASP A 268 -11.84 22.88 1.53
CA ASP A 268 -13.17 23.42 1.82
C ASP A 268 -13.26 24.92 1.45
N ALA A 269 -12.20 25.68 1.67
CA ALA A 269 -12.09 27.09 1.26
C ALA A 269 -12.08 27.25 -0.28
N LYS A 270 -11.36 26.38 -1.00
CA LYS A 270 -11.33 26.34 -2.47
C LYS A 270 -12.68 25.95 -3.07
N TYR A 271 -13.36 24.97 -2.46
CA TYR A 271 -14.68 24.52 -2.89
C TYR A 271 -15.76 25.61 -2.70
N ARG A 272 -15.76 26.29 -1.53
CA ARG A 272 -16.65 27.44 -1.25
C ARG A 272 -16.35 28.63 -2.17
N ARG A 273 -15.09 28.87 -2.52
CA ARG A 273 -14.69 29.93 -3.46
C ARG A 273 -15.16 29.62 -4.89
N ARG A 274 -15.06 28.38 -5.38
CA ARG A 274 -15.60 27.96 -6.69
C ARG A 274 -17.11 28.11 -6.74
N ARG A 275 -17.84 27.61 -5.75
CA ARG A 275 -19.32 27.77 -5.71
C ARG A 275 -19.77 29.22 -5.74
N ARG A 276 -19.03 30.14 -5.09
CA ARG A 276 -19.33 31.59 -5.14
C ARG A 276 -19.07 32.20 -6.52
N VAL A 277 -18.06 31.72 -7.24
CA VAL A 277 -17.72 32.18 -8.60
C VAL A 277 -18.77 31.68 -9.58
N ASP A 278 -19.16 30.41 -9.49
CA ASP A 278 -20.18 29.82 -10.39
C ASP A 278 -21.54 30.41 -10.14
N ALA A 279 -21.94 30.68 -8.89
CA ALA A 279 -23.19 31.38 -8.55
C ALA A 279 -23.22 32.86 -9.03
N ARG A 280 -22.07 33.53 -9.07
CA ARG A 280 -21.95 34.88 -9.64
C ARG A 280 -22.05 34.87 -11.18
N ARG A 281 -21.43 33.88 -11.84
CA ARG A 281 -21.55 33.69 -13.29
C ARG A 281 -22.97 33.34 -13.71
N ALA A 282 -23.68 32.49 -12.96
CA ALA A 282 -25.05 32.14 -13.22
C ALA A 282 -26.03 33.35 -13.09
N ARG A 283 -25.73 34.31 -12.18
CA ARG A 283 -26.52 35.56 -12.00
C ARG A 283 -26.15 36.66 -13.00
N ALA A 284 -25.01 36.56 -13.65
CA ALA A 284 -24.60 37.54 -14.67
C ALA A 284 -25.09 37.18 -16.09
N ASN A 285 -25.58 35.96 -16.28
CA ASN A 285 -26.09 35.43 -17.53
C ASN A 285 -27.63 35.20 -17.51
N ALA A 286 -28.32 35.67 -16.48
CA ALA A 286 -29.77 35.74 -16.35
C ALA A 286 -30.23 37.21 -16.35
#